data_b89c7517802ebd1d4411837589b697fd
#
_entry.id   b89c7517802ebd1d4411837589b697fd
#
_cell.length_a   1.000
_cell.length_b   1.000
_cell.length_c   1.000
_cell.angle_alpha   90.00
_cell.angle_beta   90.00
_cell.angle_gamma   90.00
#
_symmetry.space_group_name_H-M   'P 1'
#
loop_
_entity.id
_entity.type
_entity.pdbx_description
1 polymer ?
#
loop_
_entity_poly.entity_id
_entity_poly.type
_entity_poly.pdbx_seq_one_letter_code
_entity_poly.pdbx_strand_id
1 'polypeptide(L)'
;MKAQRFDLIPLALLAAATLGALALIRTPSTWVTLTVAGLAMGLLIFIMASGLTLVFGLMDVMNFAHGLFIAVGAYVAVTAMKLFGGTLAALAPALLAAMLVAGALGLVFERVIIRPVYGQHLKQILITTGGMIVAEQLIHVLWGPDLLPLPRPEPLRGALLFGDVAIERFRLGAVLLGVLIFVAMALTLNRTKLGLLIRAGVENKEMVEAMGYRIRRLFVGVFVAGSALAGLGGALWGMYQEAVTVHIGAQMMVLIFIVIIIGGLGSVTGCFVGALLVGLVANYVGYLAPKVALGSNILLMVIILLWRPQGLYPVGKS
;
A
#
# COMPACT_ATOMS: atom_id res chain seq x y z
N MET A 1 16.64 -3.67 -26.71
CA MET A 1 16.39 -3.75 -25.24
C MET A 1 17.57 -3.11 -24.53
N LYS A 2 17.50 -1.82 -24.16
CA LYS A 2 18.49 -1.25 -23.25
C LYS A 2 18.23 -1.87 -21.88
N ALA A 3 19.19 -2.62 -21.34
CA ALA A 3 19.15 -3.09 -19.96
C ALA A 3 18.86 -1.86 -19.08
N GLN A 4 17.76 -1.90 -18.33
CA GLN A 4 17.50 -0.89 -17.29
C GLN A 4 18.75 -0.93 -16.40
N ARG A 5 19.59 0.10 -16.48
CA ARG A 5 20.68 0.27 -15.53
C ARG A 5 20.01 0.37 -14.16
N PHE A 6 20.30 -0.58 -13.30
CA PHE A 6 19.85 -0.54 -11.92
C PHE A 6 20.34 0.78 -11.34
N ASP A 7 19.41 1.71 -11.13
CA ASP A 7 19.74 2.98 -10.49
C ASP A 7 20.00 2.68 -9.01
N LEU A 8 21.24 2.76 -8.59
CA LEU A 8 21.66 2.48 -7.22
C LEU A 8 21.34 3.64 -6.26
N ILE A 9 20.95 4.79 -6.78
CA ILE A 9 20.69 5.99 -5.98
C ILE A 9 19.57 5.79 -4.96
N PRO A 10 18.40 5.17 -5.30
CA PRO A 10 17.37 4.94 -4.30
C PRO A 10 17.79 3.99 -3.19
N LEU A 11 18.64 2.99 -3.49
CA LEU A 11 19.23 2.12 -2.48
C LEU A 11 20.25 2.86 -1.61
N ALA A 12 21.01 3.77 -2.18
CA ALA A 12 21.94 4.64 -1.45
C ALA A 12 21.17 5.58 -0.50
N LEU A 13 19.98 6.08 -0.89
CA LEU A 13 19.13 6.88 0.00
C LEU A 13 18.61 6.07 1.19
N LEU A 14 18.18 4.82 0.97
CA LEU A 14 17.79 3.91 2.06
C LEU A 14 18.97 3.67 3.03
N ALA A 15 20.15 3.38 2.48
CA ALA A 15 21.36 3.21 3.28
C ALA A 15 21.74 4.48 4.04
N ALA A 16 21.67 5.65 3.39
CA ALA A 16 21.97 6.93 4.03
C ALA A 16 20.98 7.25 5.16
N ALA A 17 19.68 6.98 4.97
CA ALA A 17 18.66 7.17 5.99
C ALA A 17 18.90 6.26 7.21
N THR A 18 19.23 4.97 6.98
CA THR A 18 19.46 4.01 8.06
C THR A 18 20.77 4.27 8.79
N LEU A 19 21.87 4.55 8.10
CA LEU A 19 23.18 4.84 8.70
C LEU A 19 23.19 6.22 9.38
N GLY A 20 22.54 7.22 8.78
CA GLY A 20 22.37 8.54 9.39
C GLY A 20 21.57 8.44 10.71
N ALA A 21 20.51 7.64 10.71
CA ALA A 21 19.73 7.38 11.94
C ALA A 21 20.56 6.67 13.01
N LEU A 22 21.43 5.71 12.64
CA LEU A 22 22.34 5.03 13.57
C LEU A 22 23.27 6.03 14.27
N ALA A 23 23.84 6.97 13.51
CA ALA A 23 24.73 8.00 14.06
C ALA A 23 24.00 8.97 15.02
N LEU A 24 22.73 9.26 14.78
CA LEU A 24 21.92 10.16 15.60
C LEU A 24 21.35 9.47 16.86
N ILE A 25 20.88 8.22 16.74
CA ILE A 25 20.23 7.45 17.83
C ILE A 25 21.26 6.98 18.85
N ARG A 26 22.51 6.71 18.44
CA ARG A 26 23.66 6.29 19.27
C ARG A 26 23.49 4.97 20.03
N THR A 27 22.30 4.42 20.16
CA THR A 27 22.00 3.13 20.82
C THR A 27 21.65 2.10 19.77
N PRO A 28 22.51 1.09 19.50
CA PRO A 28 22.26 0.10 18.44
C PRO A 28 20.98 -0.70 18.63
N SER A 29 20.61 -1.04 19.87
CA SER A 29 19.37 -1.77 20.18
C SER A 29 18.12 -0.98 19.78
N THR A 30 18.06 0.30 20.14
CA THR A 30 16.96 1.19 19.76
C THR A 30 16.92 1.38 18.26
N TRP A 31 18.06 1.56 17.60
CA TRP A 31 18.14 1.70 16.15
C TRP A 31 17.60 0.45 15.42
N VAL A 32 17.98 -0.77 15.85
CA VAL A 32 17.46 -2.01 15.25
C VAL A 32 15.93 -2.09 15.44
N THR A 33 15.43 -1.82 16.63
CA THR A 33 14.00 -1.85 16.96
C THR A 33 13.22 -0.87 16.07
N LEU A 34 13.71 0.36 15.92
CA LEU A 34 13.08 1.38 15.06
C LEU A 34 13.17 1.06 13.58
N THR A 35 14.29 0.44 13.15
CA THR A 35 14.46 0.00 11.76
C THR A 35 13.42 -1.06 11.40
N VAL A 36 13.27 -2.09 12.24
CA VAL A 36 12.26 -3.13 12.00
C VAL A 36 10.85 -2.55 12.05
N ALA A 37 10.58 -1.63 12.98
CA ALA A 37 9.29 -0.92 13.02
C ALA A 37 9.03 -0.11 11.74
N GLY A 38 10.04 0.61 11.25
CA GLY A 38 9.96 1.38 10.01
C GLY A 38 9.76 0.50 8.79
N LEU A 39 10.47 -0.62 8.70
CA LEU A 39 10.29 -1.62 7.63
C LEU A 39 8.88 -2.21 7.66
N ALA A 40 8.37 -2.59 8.82
CA ALA A 40 7.01 -3.13 8.97
C ALA A 40 5.95 -2.11 8.54
N MET A 41 6.03 -0.87 9.04
CA MET A 41 5.14 0.22 8.65
C MET A 41 5.21 0.48 7.14
N GLY A 42 6.42 0.61 6.59
CA GLY A 42 6.63 0.85 5.17
C GLY A 42 6.04 -0.26 4.29
N LEU A 43 6.23 -1.53 4.67
CA LEU A 43 5.70 -2.66 3.92
C LEU A 43 4.17 -2.80 4.01
N LEU A 44 3.57 -2.45 5.14
CA LEU A 44 2.11 -2.35 5.24
C LEU A 44 1.55 -1.25 4.32
N ILE A 45 2.20 -0.09 4.28
CA ILE A 45 1.83 0.98 3.34
C ILE A 45 2.06 0.52 1.90
N PHE A 46 3.15 -0.20 1.61
CA PHE A 46 3.41 -0.79 0.28
C PHE A 46 2.29 -1.71 -0.18
N ILE A 47 1.79 -2.61 0.68
CA ILE A 47 0.69 -3.51 0.33
C ILE A 47 -0.53 -2.70 -0.15
N MET A 48 -0.92 -1.66 0.57
CA MET A 48 -2.03 -0.78 0.21
C MET A 48 -1.71 0.02 -1.07
N ALA A 49 -0.55 0.65 -1.13
CA ALA A 49 -0.14 1.52 -2.23
C ALA A 49 0.10 0.75 -3.53
N SER A 50 0.55 -0.51 -3.46
CA SER A 50 0.82 -1.34 -4.62
C SER A 50 -0.42 -1.57 -5.48
N GLY A 51 -1.60 -1.71 -4.86
CA GLY A 51 -2.87 -1.83 -5.55
C GLY A 51 -3.19 -0.59 -6.39
N LEU A 52 -3.05 0.60 -5.80
CA LEU A 52 -3.27 1.86 -6.51
C LEU A 52 -2.19 2.11 -7.58
N THR A 53 -0.94 1.73 -7.29
CA THR A 53 0.17 1.82 -8.26
C THR A 53 -0.12 0.99 -9.52
N LEU A 54 -0.67 -0.21 -9.36
CA LEU A 54 -1.09 -1.04 -10.52
C LEU A 54 -2.21 -0.38 -11.30
N VAL A 55 -3.27 0.09 -10.63
CA VAL A 55 -4.42 0.72 -11.26
C VAL A 55 -3.98 1.97 -12.02
N PHE A 56 -3.21 2.85 -11.38
CA PHE A 56 -2.72 4.08 -12.02
C PHE A 56 -1.77 3.77 -13.17
N GLY A 57 -0.78 2.88 -12.95
CA GLY A 57 0.24 2.57 -13.95
C GLY A 57 -0.29 1.88 -15.20
N LEU A 58 -1.41 1.14 -15.10
CA LEU A 58 -1.95 0.33 -16.20
C LEU A 58 -3.18 0.94 -16.87
N MET A 59 -3.98 1.66 -16.11
CA MET A 59 -5.27 2.13 -16.58
C MET A 59 -5.31 3.66 -16.71
N ASP A 60 -4.28 4.35 -16.21
CA ASP A 60 -4.23 5.81 -16.10
C ASP A 60 -5.48 6.36 -15.38
N VAL A 61 -5.92 5.62 -14.33
CA VAL A 61 -7.12 5.95 -13.55
C VAL A 61 -6.72 6.53 -12.21
N MET A 62 -7.13 7.78 -11.98
CA MET A 62 -7.00 8.43 -10.69
C MET A 62 -8.16 8.02 -9.77
N ASN A 63 -7.91 7.01 -8.92
CA ASN A 63 -8.92 6.46 -8.01
C ASN A 63 -8.73 6.95 -6.59
N PHE A 64 -9.40 8.06 -6.22
CA PHE A 64 -9.41 8.57 -4.84
C PHE A 64 -10.27 7.72 -3.89
N ALA A 65 -11.14 6.86 -4.42
CA ALA A 65 -11.88 5.90 -3.61
C ALA A 65 -11.06 4.66 -3.21
N HIS A 66 -9.75 4.61 -3.49
CA HIS A 66 -8.92 3.46 -3.09
C HIS A 66 -8.94 3.25 -1.57
N GLY A 67 -9.05 4.33 -0.78
CA GLY A 67 -9.23 4.29 0.66
C GLY A 67 -10.49 3.55 1.13
N LEU A 68 -11.56 3.52 0.32
CA LEU A 68 -12.75 2.72 0.58
C LEU A 68 -12.42 1.24 0.74
N PHE A 69 -11.60 0.67 -0.16
CA PHE A 69 -11.24 -0.75 -0.11
C PHE A 69 -10.37 -1.06 1.12
N ILE A 70 -9.53 -0.10 1.54
CA ILE A 70 -8.74 -0.18 2.77
C ILE A 70 -9.67 -0.24 3.99
N ALA A 71 -10.61 0.71 4.08
CA ALA A 71 -11.55 0.78 5.19
C ALA A 71 -12.43 -0.48 5.25
N VAL A 72 -13.04 -0.87 4.14
CA VAL A 72 -13.87 -2.08 4.08
C VAL A 72 -13.07 -3.32 4.48
N GLY A 73 -11.83 -3.47 4.00
CA GLY A 73 -10.96 -4.58 4.39
C GLY A 73 -10.71 -4.63 5.90
N ALA A 74 -10.44 -3.47 6.52
CA ALA A 74 -10.25 -3.37 7.96
C ALA A 74 -11.52 -3.77 8.75
N TYR A 75 -12.68 -3.27 8.35
CA TYR A 75 -13.95 -3.58 9.03
C TYR A 75 -14.42 -5.03 8.82
N VAL A 76 -14.19 -5.59 7.63
CA VAL A 76 -14.43 -7.02 7.36
C VAL A 76 -13.51 -7.88 8.23
N ALA A 77 -12.24 -7.49 8.39
CA ALA A 77 -11.32 -8.21 9.27
C ALA A 77 -11.77 -8.15 10.74
N VAL A 78 -12.25 -6.99 11.24
CA VAL A 78 -12.85 -6.89 12.59
C VAL A 78 -13.99 -7.90 12.74
N THR A 79 -14.92 -7.90 11.79
CA THR A 79 -16.10 -8.79 11.82
C THR A 79 -15.70 -10.26 11.77
N ALA A 80 -14.79 -10.63 10.85
CA ALA A 80 -14.32 -11.98 10.69
C ALA A 80 -13.55 -12.47 11.93
N MET A 81 -12.66 -11.66 12.50
CA MET A 81 -11.93 -12.00 13.72
C MET A 81 -12.88 -12.20 14.91
N LYS A 82 -13.94 -11.40 15.05
CA LYS A 82 -14.96 -11.62 16.07
C LYS A 82 -15.73 -12.93 15.86
N LEU A 83 -16.12 -13.23 14.61
CA LEU A 83 -16.86 -14.47 14.28
C LEU A 83 -16.04 -15.73 14.49
N PHE A 84 -14.75 -15.69 14.16
CA PHE A 84 -13.84 -16.86 14.26
C PHE A 84 -13.07 -16.93 15.59
N GLY A 85 -13.45 -16.15 16.60
CA GLY A 85 -12.91 -16.23 17.96
C GLY A 85 -11.54 -15.60 18.17
N GLY A 86 -11.04 -14.76 17.28
CA GLY A 86 -9.81 -13.95 17.46
C GLY A 86 -8.50 -14.74 17.54
N THR A 87 -8.50 -16.01 17.20
CA THR A 87 -7.33 -16.90 17.29
C THR A 87 -6.38 -16.74 16.09
N LEU A 88 -5.17 -17.31 16.20
CA LEU A 88 -4.24 -17.35 15.05
C LEU A 88 -4.84 -18.09 13.85
N ALA A 89 -5.63 -19.14 14.08
CA ALA A 89 -6.32 -19.87 13.02
C ALA A 89 -7.38 -19.03 12.31
N ALA A 90 -7.96 -18.04 13.00
CA ALA A 90 -8.92 -17.09 12.44
C ALA A 90 -8.25 -16.03 11.53
N LEU A 91 -6.93 -15.80 11.67
CA LEU A 91 -6.22 -14.76 10.94
C LEU A 91 -6.28 -14.95 9.42
N ALA A 92 -5.92 -16.13 8.93
CA ALA A 92 -5.90 -16.40 7.49
C ALA A 92 -7.30 -16.25 6.85
N PRO A 93 -8.39 -16.84 7.38
CA PRO A 93 -9.73 -16.63 6.85
C PRO A 93 -10.18 -15.17 6.96
N ALA A 94 -9.81 -14.43 8.02
CA ALA A 94 -10.15 -13.01 8.14
C ALA A 94 -9.46 -12.15 7.07
N LEU A 95 -8.17 -12.37 6.82
CA LEU A 95 -7.43 -11.69 5.75
C LEU A 95 -7.97 -12.04 4.37
N LEU A 96 -8.30 -13.31 4.12
CA LEU A 96 -8.92 -13.75 2.87
C LEU A 96 -10.31 -13.12 2.68
N ALA A 97 -11.14 -13.07 3.72
CA ALA A 97 -12.43 -12.40 3.67
C ALA A 97 -12.29 -10.90 3.34
N ALA A 98 -11.34 -10.20 3.97
CA ALA A 98 -11.02 -8.81 3.67
C ALA A 98 -10.62 -8.61 2.20
N MET A 99 -9.77 -9.48 1.66
CA MET A 99 -9.36 -9.46 0.25
C MET A 99 -10.53 -9.71 -0.70
N LEU A 100 -11.33 -10.73 -0.43
CA LEU A 100 -12.45 -11.14 -1.29
C LEU A 100 -13.54 -10.08 -1.32
N VAL A 101 -13.92 -9.54 -0.16
CA VAL A 101 -14.97 -8.50 -0.07
C VAL A 101 -14.49 -7.20 -0.72
N ALA A 102 -13.26 -6.75 -0.43
CA ALA A 102 -12.71 -5.57 -1.07
C ALA A 102 -12.52 -5.75 -2.59
N GLY A 103 -12.10 -6.93 -3.04
CA GLY A 103 -11.99 -7.28 -4.45
C GLY A 103 -13.35 -7.32 -5.16
N ALA A 104 -14.36 -7.93 -4.55
CA ALA A 104 -15.73 -7.97 -5.07
C ALA A 104 -16.33 -6.55 -5.18
N LEU A 105 -16.14 -5.74 -4.14
CA LEU A 105 -16.55 -4.34 -4.16
C LEU A 105 -15.79 -3.57 -5.25
N GLY A 106 -14.49 -3.84 -5.43
CA GLY A 106 -13.68 -3.29 -6.51
C GLY A 106 -14.24 -3.62 -7.89
N LEU A 107 -14.70 -4.86 -8.10
CA LEU A 107 -15.35 -5.28 -9.35
C LEU A 107 -16.61 -4.48 -9.64
N VAL A 108 -17.45 -4.28 -8.62
CA VAL A 108 -18.68 -3.47 -8.74
C VAL A 108 -18.33 -2.01 -9.01
N PHE A 109 -17.40 -1.46 -8.26
CA PHE A 109 -16.95 -0.07 -8.36
C PHE A 109 -16.34 0.24 -9.74
N GLU A 110 -15.50 -0.66 -10.25
CA GLU A 110 -14.94 -0.53 -11.60
C GLU A 110 -16.05 -0.48 -12.65
N ARG A 111 -17.00 -1.43 -12.61
CA ARG A 111 -18.04 -1.54 -13.64
C ARG A 111 -19.04 -0.39 -13.63
N VAL A 112 -19.42 0.07 -12.43
CA VAL A 112 -20.50 1.04 -12.25
C VAL A 112 -19.97 2.47 -12.25
N ILE A 113 -18.80 2.71 -11.63
CA ILE A 113 -18.31 4.05 -11.34
C ILE A 113 -17.13 4.44 -12.24
N ILE A 114 -16.11 3.59 -12.34
CA ILE A 114 -14.87 3.95 -13.05
C ILE A 114 -15.05 3.84 -14.58
N ARG A 115 -15.67 2.76 -15.03
CA ARG A 115 -15.81 2.46 -16.45
C ARG A 115 -16.50 3.55 -17.28
N PRO A 116 -17.58 4.23 -16.80
CA PRO A 116 -18.23 5.31 -17.56
C PRO A 116 -17.37 6.56 -17.72
N VAL A 117 -16.33 6.73 -16.89
CA VAL A 117 -15.47 7.91 -16.85
C VAL A 117 -14.02 7.64 -17.26
N TYR A 118 -13.75 6.52 -17.94
CA TYR A 118 -12.42 6.23 -18.48
C TYR A 118 -11.92 7.36 -19.39
N GLY A 119 -10.66 7.78 -19.20
CA GLY A 119 -10.02 8.86 -19.97
C GLY A 119 -10.47 10.27 -19.58
N GLN A 120 -11.32 10.43 -18.55
CA GLN A 120 -11.81 11.73 -18.09
C GLN A 120 -11.30 12.01 -16.65
N HIS A 121 -10.02 12.34 -16.52
CA HIS A 121 -9.34 12.47 -15.20
C HIS A 121 -10.09 13.33 -14.19
N LEU A 122 -10.58 14.51 -14.59
CA LEU A 122 -11.32 15.37 -13.67
C LEU A 122 -12.61 14.73 -13.14
N LYS A 123 -13.36 14.05 -14.02
CA LYS A 123 -14.57 13.34 -13.60
C LYS A 123 -14.22 12.13 -12.73
N GLN A 124 -13.11 11.43 -13.00
CA GLN A 124 -12.64 10.33 -12.15
C GLN A 124 -12.36 10.82 -10.74
N ILE A 125 -11.63 11.92 -10.58
CA ILE A 125 -11.33 12.52 -9.29
C ILE A 125 -12.63 12.84 -8.54
N LEU A 126 -13.56 13.57 -9.18
CA LEU A 126 -14.80 14.00 -8.54
C LEU A 126 -15.68 12.81 -8.12
N ILE A 127 -15.89 11.84 -9.02
CA ILE A 127 -16.80 10.72 -8.75
C ILE A 127 -16.18 9.74 -7.73
N THR A 128 -14.88 9.52 -7.77
CA THR A 128 -14.20 8.65 -6.80
C THR A 128 -14.10 9.27 -5.43
N THR A 129 -13.89 10.60 -5.33
CA THR A 129 -13.95 11.33 -4.06
C THR A 129 -15.36 11.27 -3.47
N GLY A 130 -16.38 11.52 -4.29
CA GLY A 130 -17.78 11.34 -3.86
C GLY A 130 -18.07 9.90 -3.41
N GLY A 131 -17.58 8.91 -4.15
CA GLY A 131 -17.68 7.50 -3.78
C GLY A 131 -17.03 7.17 -2.44
N MET A 132 -15.89 7.79 -2.12
CA MET A 132 -15.22 7.64 -0.82
C MET A 132 -16.08 8.19 0.31
N ILE A 133 -16.65 9.39 0.15
CA ILE A 133 -17.53 10.02 1.15
C ILE A 133 -18.77 9.15 1.42
N VAL A 134 -19.43 8.68 0.35
CA VAL A 134 -20.59 7.77 0.47
C VAL A 134 -20.21 6.50 1.22
N ALA A 135 -19.04 5.93 0.90
CA ALA A 135 -18.56 4.72 1.54
C ALA A 135 -18.29 4.90 3.04
N GLU A 136 -17.69 6.02 3.45
CA GLU A 136 -17.50 6.36 4.87
C GLU A 136 -18.84 6.42 5.60
N GLN A 137 -19.87 7.05 5.02
CA GLN A 137 -21.20 7.09 5.60
C GLN A 137 -21.85 5.69 5.67
N LEU A 138 -21.69 4.86 4.67
CA LEU A 138 -22.19 3.48 4.70
C LEU A 138 -21.50 2.65 5.79
N ILE A 139 -20.19 2.82 6.00
CA ILE A 139 -19.47 2.17 7.09
C ILE A 139 -20.02 2.64 8.45
N HIS A 140 -20.28 3.94 8.63
CA HIS A 140 -20.94 4.47 9.84
C HIS A 140 -22.29 3.82 10.10
N VAL A 141 -23.09 3.62 9.05
CA VAL A 141 -24.42 2.98 9.19
C VAL A 141 -24.31 1.50 9.55
N LEU A 142 -23.32 0.78 8.98
CA LEU A 142 -23.19 -0.67 9.16
C LEU A 142 -22.48 -1.07 10.47
N TRP A 143 -21.46 -0.33 10.88
CA TRP A 143 -20.62 -0.67 12.04
C TRP A 143 -20.67 0.36 13.16
N GLY A 144 -21.31 1.50 12.95
CA GLY A 144 -21.37 2.59 13.90
C GLY A 144 -20.19 3.57 13.80
N PRO A 145 -20.24 4.70 14.55
CA PRO A 145 -19.20 5.73 14.51
C PRO A 145 -18.01 5.42 15.43
N ASP A 146 -18.13 4.43 16.32
CA ASP A 146 -17.16 4.16 17.35
C ASP A 146 -15.90 3.50 16.81
N LEU A 147 -14.79 3.70 17.51
CA LEU A 147 -13.54 2.97 17.28
C LEU A 147 -13.74 1.50 17.61
N LEU A 148 -13.48 0.63 16.64
CA LEU A 148 -13.57 -0.81 16.82
C LEU A 148 -12.19 -1.41 17.13
N PRO A 149 -12.04 -2.17 18.23
CA PRO A 149 -10.78 -2.85 18.52
C PRO A 149 -10.56 -4.02 17.55
N LEU A 150 -9.34 -4.13 17.05
CA LEU A 150 -8.86 -5.26 16.26
C LEU A 150 -7.58 -5.80 16.87
N PRO A 151 -7.67 -6.51 18.01
CA PRO A 151 -6.51 -7.00 18.72
C PRO A 151 -5.78 -8.07 17.90
N ARG A 152 -4.47 -8.10 18.02
CA ARG A 152 -3.63 -9.14 17.41
C ARG A 152 -3.89 -10.48 18.09
N PRO A 153 -3.90 -11.61 17.35
CA PRO A 153 -3.90 -12.95 17.96
C PRO A 153 -2.76 -13.14 18.96
N GLU A 154 -2.99 -13.89 20.03
CA GLU A 154 -1.99 -14.07 21.11
C GLU A 154 -0.58 -14.45 20.64
N PRO A 155 -0.38 -15.39 19.70
CA PRO A 155 0.96 -15.75 19.25
C PRO A 155 1.72 -14.61 18.54
N LEU A 156 1.00 -13.60 18.04
CA LEU A 156 1.57 -12.41 17.39
C LEU A 156 1.74 -11.24 18.35
N ARG A 157 1.25 -11.36 19.58
CA ARG A 157 1.48 -10.38 20.65
C ARG A 157 2.86 -10.57 21.26
N GLY A 158 3.35 -9.51 21.89
CA GLY A 158 4.65 -9.50 22.55
C GLY A 158 5.81 -9.37 21.57
N ALA A 159 7.02 -9.40 22.13
CA ALA A 159 8.26 -9.20 21.40
C ALA A 159 9.19 -10.42 21.54
N LEU A 160 10.00 -10.64 20.54
CA LEU A 160 11.20 -11.48 20.61
C LEU A 160 12.33 -10.63 21.17
N LEU A 161 12.97 -11.11 22.22
CA LEU A 161 14.07 -10.45 22.87
C LEU A 161 15.40 -11.05 22.39
N PHE A 162 16.26 -10.21 21.84
CA PHE A 162 17.63 -10.56 21.44
C PHE A 162 18.59 -9.63 22.18
N GLY A 163 18.95 -10.02 23.42
CA GLY A 163 19.63 -9.11 24.35
C GLY A 163 18.76 -7.89 24.65
N ASP A 164 19.28 -6.70 24.37
CA ASP A 164 18.57 -5.43 24.58
C ASP A 164 17.62 -5.03 23.41
N VAL A 165 17.55 -5.85 22.36
CA VAL A 165 16.68 -5.59 21.21
C VAL A 165 15.34 -6.28 21.42
N ALA A 166 14.24 -5.52 21.40
CA ALA A 166 12.88 -6.04 21.45
C ALA A 166 12.17 -5.84 20.11
N ILE A 167 11.83 -6.93 19.42
CA ILE A 167 11.16 -6.90 18.12
C ILE A 167 9.78 -7.52 18.25
N GLU A 168 8.72 -6.75 18.03
CA GLU A 168 7.35 -7.26 18.03
C GLU A 168 7.16 -8.35 16.97
N ARG A 169 6.56 -9.48 17.36
CA ARG A 169 6.33 -10.63 16.46
C ARG A 169 5.45 -10.26 15.27
N PHE A 170 4.44 -9.42 15.49
CA PHE A 170 3.57 -8.95 14.40
C PHE A 170 4.34 -8.16 13.34
N ARG A 171 5.30 -7.32 13.75
CA ARG A 171 6.12 -6.53 12.80
C ARG A 171 6.98 -7.43 11.93
N LEU A 172 7.55 -8.50 12.47
CA LEU A 172 8.29 -9.48 11.66
C LEU A 172 7.38 -10.19 10.64
N GLY A 173 6.18 -10.58 11.07
CA GLY A 173 5.18 -11.15 10.16
C GLY A 173 4.77 -10.18 9.05
N ALA A 174 4.57 -8.90 9.39
CA ALA A 174 4.25 -7.86 8.42
C ALA A 174 5.38 -7.63 7.40
N VAL A 175 6.65 -7.63 7.85
CA VAL A 175 7.83 -7.54 6.98
C VAL A 175 7.88 -8.72 6.02
N LEU A 176 7.75 -9.95 6.54
CA LEU A 176 7.78 -11.16 5.71
C LEU A 176 6.68 -11.15 4.65
N LEU A 177 5.45 -10.83 5.06
CA LEU A 177 4.31 -10.78 4.14
C LEU A 177 4.45 -9.69 3.08
N GLY A 178 4.91 -8.49 3.47
CA GLY A 178 5.14 -7.39 2.54
C GLY A 178 6.20 -7.69 1.50
N VAL A 179 7.31 -8.31 1.90
CA VAL A 179 8.35 -8.79 0.97
C VAL A 179 7.81 -9.89 0.07
N LEU A 180 7.05 -10.85 0.61
CA LEU A 180 6.43 -11.92 -0.18
C LEU A 180 5.51 -11.35 -1.27
N ILE A 181 4.67 -10.36 -0.92
CA ILE A 181 3.77 -9.69 -1.87
C ILE A 181 4.59 -8.94 -2.92
N PHE A 182 5.65 -8.22 -2.53
CA PHE A 182 6.53 -7.55 -3.49
C PHE A 182 7.15 -8.53 -4.48
N VAL A 183 7.71 -9.65 -4.00
CA VAL A 183 8.31 -10.68 -4.84
C VAL A 183 7.26 -11.30 -5.77
N ALA A 184 6.08 -11.64 -5.25
CA ALA A 184 4.98 -12.19 -6.04
C ALA A 184 4.54 -11.23 -7.16
N MET A 185 4.39 -9.94 -6.85
CA MET A 185 4.06 -8.91 -7.85
C MET A 185 5.18 -8.74 -8.88
N ALA A 186 6.44 -8.65 -8.44
CA ALA A 186 7.59 -8.51 -9.33
C ALA A 186 7.72 -9.71 -10.27
N LEU A 187 7.54 -10.93 -9.78
CA LEU A 187 7.53 -12.14 -10.60
C LEU A 187 6.36 -12.15 -11.58
N THR A 188 5.15 -11.80 -11.13
CA THR A 188 3.96 -11.74 -11.99
C THR A 188 4.16 -10.73 -13.11
N LEU A 189 4.63 -9.52 -12.80
CA LEU A 189 4.81 -8.48 -13.80
C LEU A 189 6.00 -8.73 -14.74
N ASN A 190 7.10 -9.35 -14.27
CA ASN A 190 8.31 -9.50 -15.07
C ASN A 190 8.45 -10.86 -15.75
N ARG A 191 7.80 -11.90 -15.23
CA ARG A 191 8.01 -13.29 -15.68
C ARG A 191 6.75 -13.95 -16.29
N THR A 192 5.58 -13.29 -16.26
CA THR A 192 4.35 -13.89 -16.79
C THR A 192 3.84 -13.20 -18.05
N LYS A 193 2.98 -13.92 -18.81
CA LYS A 193 2.25 -13.35 -19.97
C LYS A 193 1.34 -12.19 -19.55
N LEU A 194 0.79 -12.24 -18.33
CA LEU A 194 -0.03 -11.14 -17.79
C LEU A 194 0.78 -9.85 -17.72
N GLY A 195 1.98 -9.89 -17.15
CA GLY A 195 2.85 -8.71 -17.07
C GLY A 195 3.26 -8.17 -18.44
N LEU A 196 3.47 -9.06 -19.44
CA LEU A 196 3.74 -8.64 -20.81
C LEU A 196 2.53 -7.91 -21.41
N LEU A 197 1.33 -8.48 -21.29
CA LEU A 197 0.07 -7.87 -21.79
C LEU A 197 -0.24 -6.55 -21.11
N ILE A 198 0.04 -6.46 -19.82
CA ILE A 198 -0.08 -5.25 -19.02
C ILE A 198 0.80 -4.14 -19.63
N ARG A 199 2.10 -4.38 -19.79
CA ARG A 199 3.03 -3.39 -20.37
C ARG A 199 2.66 -3.00 -21.80
N ALA A 200 2.33 -3.98 -22.64
CA ALA A 200 1.89 -3.72 -24.00
C ALA A 200 0.60 -2.89 -24.04
N GLY A 201 -0.35 -3.16 -23.14
CA GLY A 201 -1.61 -2.43 -23.04
C GLY A 201 -1.47 -0.98 -22.55
N VAL A 202 -0.44 -0.70 -21.72
CA VAL A 202 -0.07 0.67 -21.33
C VAL A 202 0.53 1.44 -22.51
N GLU A 203 1.38 0.77 -23.30
CA GLU A 203 2.09 1.39 -24.41
C GLU A 203 1.17 1.65 -25.61
N ASN A 204 0.35 0.66 -25.98
CA ASN A 204 -0.61 0.80 -27.08
C ASN A 204 -1.80 -0.15 -26.92
N LYS A 205 -2.88 0.37 -26.33
CA LYS A 205 -4.13 -0.37 -26.09
C LYS A 205 -4.76 -0.90 -27.38
N GLU A 206 -4.81 -0.06 -28.44
CA GLU A 206 -5.47 -0.38 -29.70
C GLU A 206 -4.73 -1.53 -30.42
N MET A 207 -3.39 -1.51 -30.40
CA MET A 207 -2.58 -2.58 -30.98
C MET A 207 -2.83 -3.92 -30.30
N VAL A 208 -2.91 -3.95 -28.97
CA VAL A 208 -3.14 -5.19 -28.19
C VAL A 208 -4.57 -5.71 -28.43
N GLU A 209 -5.55 -4.83 -28.56
CA GLU A 209 -6.92 -5.20 -28.95
C GLU A 209 -6.98 -5.74 -30.38
N ALA A 210 -6.24 -5.15 -31.32
CA ALA A 210 -6.11 -5.65 -32.70
C ALA A 210 -5.46 -7.03 -32.77
N MET A 211 -4.58 -7.37 -31.82
CA MET A 211 -4.02 -8.72 -31.69
C MET A 211 -5.00 -9.73 -31.06
N GLY A 212 -6.25 -9.35 -30.79
CA GLY A 212 -7.29 -10.22 -30.27
C GLY A 212 -7.34 -10.33 -28.75
N TYR A 213 -6.51 -9.60 -28.01
CA TYR A 213 -6.53 -9.63 -26.55
C TYR A 213 -7.61 -8.69 -25.99
N ARG A 214 -8.36 -9.17 -25.00
CA ARG A 214 -9.43 -8.40 -24.35
C ARG A 214 -8.85 -7.54 -23.21
N ILE A 215 -8.19 -6.42 -23.53
CA ILE A 215 -7.55 -5.51 -22.54
C ILE A 215 -8.52 -5.11 -21.45
N ARG A 216 -9.79 -4.90 -21.77
CA ARG A 216 -10.81 -4.54 -20.80
C ARG A 216 -10.93 -5.55 -19.64
N ARG A 217 -10.87 -6.87 -19.94
CA ARG A 217 -10.90 -7.90 -18.89
C ARG A 217 -9.65 -7.85 -18.03
N LEU A 218 -8.51 -7.53 -18.63
CA LEU A 218 -7.26 -7.35 -17.91
C LEU A 218 -7.35 -6.17 -16.94
N PHE A 219 -7.88 -5.03 -17.35
CA PHE A 219 -8.07 -3.86 -16.52
C PHE A 219 -9.00 -4.13 -15.33
N VAL A 220 -10.14 -4.79 -15.56
CA VAL A 220 -11.01 -5.24 -14.46
C VAL A 220 -10.26 -6.14 -13.50
N GLY A 221 -9.48 -7.11 -14.00
CA GLY A 221 -8.68 -8.00 -13.16
C GLY A 221 -7.65 -7.26 -12.31
N VAL A 222 -6.97 -6.27 -12.89
CA VAL A 222 -6.00 -5.42 -12.18
C VAL A 222 -6.69 -4.56 -11.13
N PHE A 223 -7.85 -3.98 -11.43
CA PHE A 223 -8.61 -3.19 -10.47
C PHE A 223 -9.06 -4.04 -9.28
N VAL A 224 -9.59 -5.24 -9.54
CA VAL A 224 -10.00 -6.21 -8.52
C VAL A 224 -8.81 -6.63 -7.65
N ALA A 225 -7.67 -6.98 -8.27
CA ALA A 225 -6.47 -7.34 -7.53
C ALA A 225 -5.94 -6.17 -6.68
N GLY A 226 -5.94 -4.95 -7.22
CA GLY A 226 -5.55 -3.75 -6.50
C GLY A 226 -6.46 -3.46 -5.30
N SER A 227 -7.77 -3.61 -5.48
CA SER A 227 -8.75 -3.45 -4.40
C SER A 227 -8.61 -4.54 -3.32
N ALA A 228 -8.32 -5.79 -3.72
CA ALA A 228 -8.05 -6.89 -2.80
C ALA A 228 -6.79 -6.65 -1.97
N LEU A 229 -5.69 -6.15 -2.59
CA LEU A 229 -4.48 -5.76 -1.87
C LEU A 229 -4.72 -4.60 -0.91
N ALA A 230 -5.55 -3.62 -1.31
CA ALA A 230 -5.97 -2.53 -0.42
C ALA A 230 -6.74 -3.07 0.80
N GLY A 231 -7.66 -4.01 0.60
CA GLY A 231 -8.40 -4.66 1.68
C GLY A 231 -7.50 -5.46 2.62
N LEU A 232 -6.54 -6.22 2.08
CA LEU A 232 -5.53 -6.91 2.86
C LEU A 232 -4.69 -5.94 3.70
N GLY A 233 -4.20 -4.87 3.06
CA GLY A 233 -3.41 -3.85 3.73
C GLY A 233 -4.20 -3.14 4.83
N GLY A 234 -5.48 -2.85 4.59
CA GLY A 234 -6.38 -2.27 5.59
C GLY A 234 -6.59 -3.17 6.81
N ALA A 235 -6.81 -4.47 6.60
CA ALA A 235 -6.92 -5.46 7.68
C ALA A 235 -5.64 -5.52 8.52
N LEU A 236 -4.48 -5.59 7.87
CA LEU A 236 -3.17 -5.63 8.53
C LEU A 236 -2.85 -4.31 9.25
N TRP A 237 -3.21 -3.16 8.66
CA TRP A 237 -3.03 -1.85 9.29
C TRP A 237 -3.92 -1.69 10.52
N GLY A 238 -5.17 -2.16 10.46
CA GLY A 238 -6.07 -2.20 11.62
C GLY A 238 -5.48 -3.04 12.77
N MET A 239 -4.86 -4.19 12.46
CA MET A 239 -4.14 -5.00 13.47
C MET A 239 -2.84 -4.33 13.95
N TYR A 240 -2.15 -3.58 13.08
CA TYR A 240 -0.97 -2.82 13.46
C TYR A 240 -1.30 -1.74 14.48
N GLN A 241 -2.41 -1.04 14.28
CA GLN A 241 -2.91 0.00 15.19
C GLN A 241 -3.75 -0.57 16.35
N GLU A 242 -4.13 -1.85 16.31
CA GLU A 242 -5.07 -2.53 17.21
C GLU A 242 -6.45 -1.86 17.28
N ALA A 243 -6.74 -0.97 16.34
CA ALA A 243 -7.95 -0.18 16.27
C ALA A 243 -8.31 0.16 14.82
N VAL A 244 -9.61 0.24 14.54
CA VAL A 244 -10.15 0.64 13.24
C VAL A 244 -11.12 1.79 13.44
N THR A 245 -10.92 2.85 12.67
CA THR A 245 -11.82 4.01 12.60
C THR A 245 -12.39 4.17 11.20
N VAL A 246 -13.51 4.84 11.03
CA VAL A 246 -14.13 5.05 9.72
C VAL A 246 -13.19 5.83 8.77
N HIS A 247 -12.42 6.74 9.33
CA HIS A 247 -11.48 7.59 8.56
C HIS A 247 -10.15 6.90 8.18
N ILE A 248 -9.96 5.60 8.51
CA ILE A 248 -8.72 4.86 8.22
C ILE A 248 -8.36 4.92 6.73
N GLY A 249 -9.36 4.83 5.84
CA GLY A 249 -9.16 4.90 4.39
C GLY A 249 -8.62 6.25 3.95
N ALA A 250 -9.26 7.35 4.39
CA ALA A 250 -8.84 8.71 4.03
C ALA A 250 -7.45 9.04 4.58
N GLN A 251 -7.13 8.64 5.81
CA GLN A 251 -5.82 8.83 6.43
C GLN A 251 -4.72 8.10 5.66
N MET A 252 -4.97 6.86 5.26
CA MET A 252 -3.99 6.07 4.50
C MET A 252 -3.80 6.60 3.09
N MET A 253 -4.81 7.18 2.45
CA MET A 253 -4.69 7.75 1.10
C MET A 253 -3.59 8.80 1.02
N VAL A 254 -3.42 9.65 2.04
CA VAL A 254 -2.34 10.66 2.07
C VAL A 254 -0.97 9.99 2.02
N LEU A 255 -0.73 8.98 2.86
CA LEU A 255 0.54 8.24 2.90
C LEU A 255 0.78 7.46 1.60
N ILE A 256 -0.27 6.86 1.04
CA ILE A 256 -0.21 6.12 -0.22
C ILE A 256 0.20 7.05 -1.36
N PHE A 257 -0.40 8.23 -1.48
CA PHE A 257 -0.02 9.20 -2.50
C PHE A 257 1.42 9.67 -2.33
N ILE A 258 1.87 9.96 -1.10
CA ILE A 258 3.27 10.31 -0.83
C ILE A 258 4.19 9.19 -1.34
N VAL A 259 3.90 7.93 -1.01
CA VAL A 259 4.70 6.76 -1.42
C VAL A 259 4.74 6.60 -2.94
N ILE A 260 3.59 6.69 -3.61
CA ILE A 260 3.50 6.52 -5.06
C ILE A 260 4.21 7.64 -5.80
N ILE A 261 4.09 8.87 -5.32
CA ILE A 261 4.76 10.05 -5.88
C ILE A 261 6.28 9.93 -5.70
N ILE A 262 6.75 9.60 -4.50
CA ILE A 262 8.17 9.35 -4.22
C ILE A 262 8.71 8.21 -5.10
N GLY A 263 7.96 7.12 -5.19
CA GLY A 263 8.38 5.95 -5.96
C GLY A 263 8.43 6.19 -7.47
N GLY A 264 7.57 7.05 -7.96
CA GLY A 264 7.27 7.26 -9.38
C GLY A 264 5.97 6.56 -9.77
N LEU A 265 5.06 7.33 -10.37
CA LEU A 265 3.71 6.89 -10.73
C LEU A 265 3.75 5.62 -11.60
N GLY A 266 3.02 4.58 -11.21
CA GLY A 266 2.92 3.31 -11.93
C GLY A 266 4.09 2.34 -11.73
N SER A 267 5.12 2.70 -10.98
CA SER A 267 6.28 1.85 -10.71
C SER A 267 6.12 1.03 -9.42
N VAL A 268 5.95 -0.28 -9.54
CA VAL A 268 5.85 -1.18 -8.36
C VAL A 268 7.15 -1.21 -7.56
N THR A 269 8.30 -1.26 -8.24
CA THR A 269 9.61 -1.19 -7.59
C THR A 269 9.82 0.15 -6.89
N GLY A 270 9.42 1.25 -7.57
CA GLY A 270 9.46 2.58 -6.97
C GLY A 270 8.54 2.71 -5.76
N CYS A 271 7.32 2.20 -5.85
CA CYS A 271 6.37 2.15 -4.75
C CYS A 271 6.95 1.39 -3.54
N PHE A 272 7.61 0.25 -3.76
CA PHE A 272 8.27 -0.53 -2.72
C PHE A 272 9.37 0.28 -2.01
N VAL A 273 10.31 0.87 -2.76
CA VAL A 273 11.40 1.67 -2.19
C VAL A 273 10.88 2.93 -1.52
N GLY A 274 9.89 3.61 -2.13
CA GLY A 274 9.24 4.79 -1.56
C GLY A 274 8.54 4.48 -0.23
N ALA A 275 7.87 3.34 -0.15
CA ALA A 275 7.20 2.89 1.08
C ALA A 275 8.21 2.58 2.20
N LEU A 276 9.32 1.94 1.88
CA LEU A 276 10.39 1.70 2.85
C LEU A 276 10.99 3.01 3.37
N LEU A 277 11.27 3.97 2.47
CA LEU A 277 11.78 5.29 2.86
C LEU A 277 10.80 6.02 3.78
N VAL A 278 9.52 6.07 3.42
CA VAL A 278 8.46 6.71 4.22
C VAL A 278 8.36 6.05 5.59
N GLY A 279 8.31 4.71 5.65
CA GLY A 279 8.21 3.99 6.91
C GLY A 279 9.42 4.18 7.83
N LEU A 280 10.64 4.14 7.28
CA LEU A 280 11.88 4.35 8.03
C LEU A 280 11.97 5.79 8.55
N VAL A 281 11.77 6.78 7.67
CA VAL A 281 11.83 8.20 8.06
C VAL A 281 10.77 8.53 9.10
N ALA A 282 9.53 8.05 8.95
CA ALA A 282 8.46 8.26 9.91
C ALA A 282 8.84 7.74 11.31
N ASN A 283 9.42 6.54 11.39
CA ASN A 283 9.82 5.95 12.68
C ASN A 283 11.04 6.64 13.29
N TYR A 284 12.07 6.96 12.51
CA TYR A 284 13.25 7.64 13.03
C TYR A 284 12.94 9.08 13.45
N VAL A 285 12.21 9.84 12.63
CA VAL A 285 11.83 11.20 12.98
C VAL A 285 10.84 11.21 14.14
N GLY A 286 9.92 10.23 14.19
CA GLY A 286 8.99 10.05 15.30
C GLY A 286 9.71 9.88 16.64
N TYR A 287 10.85 9.20 16.65
CA TYR A 287 11.68 9.02 17.83
C TYR A 287 12.57 10.26 18.14
N LEU A 288 13.27 10.80 17.12
CA LEU A 288 14.24 11.87 17.31
C LEU A 288 13.60 13.25 17.51
N ALA A 289 12.50 13.51 16.81
CA ALA A 289 11.83 14.81 16.77
C ALA A 289 10.30 14.67 16.63
N PRO A 290 9.58 14.18 17.68
CA PRO A 290 8.14 13.89 17.61
C PRO A 290 7.28 15.07 17.12
N LYS A 291 7.70 16.30 17.41
CA LYS A 291 6.96 17.52 17.04
C LYS A 291 6.87 17.74 15.52
N VAL A 292 7.82 17.23 14.73
CA VAL A 292 7.85 17.36 13.28
C VAL A 292 7.53 16.06 12.54
N ALA A 293 7.26 14.98 13.27
CA ALA A 293 7.03 13.65 12.71
C ALA A 293 5.87 13.63 11.69
N LEU A 294 4.77 14.34 11.98
CA LEU A 294 3.61 14.41 11.08
C LEU A 294 3.95 15.04 9.72
N GLY A 295 4.85 16.04 9.70
CA GLY A 295 5.28 16.72 8.48
C GLY A 295 6.44 16.03 7.76
N SER A 296 7.14 15.11 8.40
CA SER A 296 8.39 14.52 7.87
C SER A 296 8.21 13.81 6.53
N ASN A 297 7.11 13.10 6.35
CA ASN A 297 6.81 12.37 5.11
C ASN A 297 6.49 13.32 3.94
N ILE A 298 5.80 14.43 4.23
CA ILE A 298 5.51 15.48 3.23
C ILE A 298 6.82 16.18 2.85
N LEU A 299 7.65 16.51 3.84
CA LEU A 299 8.96 17.13 3.61
C LEU A 299 9.86 16.20 2.77
N LEU A 300 9.90 14.91 3.10
CA LEU A 300 10.62 13.90 2.32
C LEU A 300 10.16 13.88 0.87
N MET A 301 8.84 13.89 0.63
CA MET A 301 8.27 13.94 -0.71
C MET A 301 8.72 15.20 -1.46
N VAL A 302 8.64 16.36 -0.83
CA VAL A 302 9.05 17.63 -1.44
C VAL A 302 10.53 17.61 -1.81
N ILE A 303 11.41 17.14 -0.91
CA ILE A 303 12.85 17.05 -1.16
C ILE A 303 13.13 16.12 -2.36
N ILE A 304 12.47 14.97 -2.41
CA ILE A 304 12.66 14.01 -3.52
C ILE A 304 12.16 14.59 -4.84
N LEU A 305 11.00 15.26 -4.86
CA LEU A 305 10.46 15.88 -6.07
C LEU A 305 11.28 17.07 -6.58
N LEU A 306 11.85 17.89 -5.70
CA LEU A 306 12.76 18.95 -6.10
C LEU A 306 14.01 18.42 -6.79
N TRP A 307 14.47 17.24 -6.40
CA TRP A 307 15.66 16.61 -6.97
C TRP A 307 15.33 15.68 -8.14
N ARG A 308 14.25 14.90 -8.04
CA ARG A 308 13.73 13.96 -9.06
C ARG A 308 12.22 14.14 -9.26
N PRO A 309 11.79 15.05 -10.10
CA PRO A 309 10.37 15.36 -10.27
C PRO A 309 9.53 14.20 -10.82
N GLN A 310 10.17 13.19 -11.43
CA GLN A 310 9.51 11.98 -11.93
C GLN A 310 9.47 10.83 -10.90
N GLY A 311 9.96 11.06 -9.67
CA GLY A 311 10.12 10.02 -8.64
C GLY A 311 11.40 9.20 -8.80
N LEU A 312 11.60 8.24 -7.88
CA LEU A 312 12.84 7.45 -7.77
C LEU A 312 13.03 6.44 -8.92
N TYR A 313 11.94 5.80 -9.36
CA TYR A 313 11.92 4.80 -10.44
C TYR A 313 10.79 5.10 -11.43
N PRO A 314 10.91 6.16 -12.24
CA PRO A 314 9.86 6.49 -13.20
C PRO A 314 9.67 5.36 -14.21
N VAL A 315 8.42 5.02 -14.51
CA VAL A 315 8.10 4.18 -15.67
C VAL A 315 8.25 5.09 -16.90
N GLY A 316 9.34 4.90 -17.66
CA GLY A 316 9.64 5.72 -18.82
C GLY A 316 8.52 5.64 -19.85
N LYS A 317 7.87 6.77 -20.17
CA LYS A 317 7.37 7.01 -21.51
C LYS A 317 8.63 7.30 -22.33
N SER A 318 9.14 6.27 -23.03
CA SER A 318 10.19 6.43 -24.04
C SER A 318 9.63 7.15 -25.25
#